data_1034f2ea0f781950551c1bf485212b78
#
_entry.id   1034f2ea0f781950551c1bf485212b78
#
_cell.length_a   1.000
_cell.length_b   1.000
_cell.length_c   1.000
_cell.angle_alpha   90.00
_cell.angle_beta   90.00
_cell.angle_gamma   90.00
#
_symmetry.space_group_name_H-M   'P 1'
#
loop_
_entity.id
_entity.type
_entity.pdbx_description
1 polymer ?
#
loop_
_entity_poly.entity_id
_entity_poly.type
_entity_poly.pdbx_seq_one_letter_code
_entity_poly.pdbx_strand_id
1 'polypeptide(L)' 'ILNDADYEVTRAKFYERVYLDEKQKYKADPIWYFEVVENNISKSVTLINAETGKEIFLQ' A
#
# COMPACT_ATOMS: atom_id res chain seq x y z
N ILE A 1 10.12 14.16 4.04
CA ILE A 1 9.58 15.53 4.06
C ILE A 1 8.70 15.75 2.86
N LEU A 2 7.52 16.20 3.13
CA LEU A 2 6.62 16.63 2.07
C LEU A 2 7.08 17.98 1.59
N ASN A 3 7.27 18.12 0.30
CA ASN A 3 7.59 19.42 -0.30
C ASN A 3 6.34 20.29 -0.28
N ASP A 4 6.32 21.29 -1.11
CA ASP A 4 5.16 22.17 -1.23
C ASP A 4 4.01 21.54 -2.00
N ALA A 5 4.10 20.25 -2.28
CA ALA A 5 3.04 19.55 -3.00
C ALA A 5 1.88 19.22 -2.06
N ASP A 6 0.68 19.35 -2.58
CA ASP A 6 -0.52 18.95 -1.86
C ASP A 6 -0.79 17.48 -2.10
N TYR A 7 -0.80 16.72 -1.03
CA TYR A 7 -1.13 15.31 -1.05
C TYR A 7 -2.45 15.07 -0.36
N GLU A 8 -3.29 14.27 -0.97
CA GLU A 8 -4.55 13.89 -0.38
C GLU A 8 -4.73 12.40 -0.49
N VAL A 9 -5.00 11.75 0.64
CA VAL A 9 -5.35 10.33 0.64
C VAL A 9 -6.86 10.26 0.40
N THR A 10 -7.23 9.82 -0.80
CA THR A 10 -8.63 9.77 -1.22
C THR A 10 -9.29 8.45 -0.89
N ARG A 11 -8.50 7.40 -0.63
CA ARG A 11 -9.02 6.09 -0.29
C ARG A 11 -8.01 5.34 0.54
N ALA A 12 -8.48 4.67 1.58
CA ALA A 12 -7.67 3.78 2.38
C ALA A 12 -8.47 2.48 2.59
N LYS A 13 -7.84 1.36 2.32
CA LYS A 13 -8.44 0.04 2.51
C LYS A 13 -7.45 -0.87 3.19
N PHE A 14 -7.97 -1.77 4.00
CA PHE A 14 -7.17 -2.80 4.65
C PHE A 14 -7.64 -4.15 4.16
N TYR A 15 -6.70 -5.01 3.77
CA TYR A 15 -7.02 -6.38 3.40
C TYR A 15 -5.80 -7.28 3.63
N GLU A 16 -6.05 -8.57 3.58
CA GLU A 16 -5.01 -9.57 3.71
C GLU A 16 -4.71 -10.17 2.35
N ARG A 17 -3.43 -10.23 2.02
CA ARG A 17 -2.98 -10.92 0.83
C ARG A 17 -2.62 -12.36 1.21
N VAL A 18 -3.34 -13.32 0.63
CA VAL A 18 -3.12 -14.74 0.90
C VAL A 18 -2.29 -15.33 -0.22
N TYR A 19 -1.27 -16.09 0.12
CA TYR A 19 -0.39 -16.73 -0.85
C TYR A 19 0.16 -18.02 -0.29
N LEU A 20 0.72 -18.86 -1.17
CA LEU A 20 1.42 -20.08 -0.78
C LEU A 20 2.90 -19.79 -0.67
N ASP A 21 3.51 -20.22 0.42
CA ASP A 21 4.95 -20.09 0.59
C ASP A 21 5.68 -21.26 -0.08
N GLU A 22 7.00 -21.31 0.07
CA GLU A 22 7.82 -22.34 -0.55
C GLU A 22 7.49 -23.74 -0.07
N LYS A 23 6.91 -23.85 1.12
CA LYS A 23 6.55 -25.14 1.73
C LYS A 23 5.11 -25.51 1.45
N GLN A 24 4.45 -24.82 0.51
CA GLN A 24 3.06 -25.05 0.13
C GLN A 24 2.09 -24.80 1.29
N LYS A 25 2.44 -23.90 2.18
CA LYS A 25 1.56 -23.46 3.27
C LYS A 25 0.99 -22.10 2.96
N TYR A 26 -0.26 -21.89 3.33
CA TYR A 26 -0.88 -20.59 3.16
C TYR A 26 -0.34 -19.59 4.18
N LYS A 27 -0.03 -18.42 3.66
CA LYS A 27 0.40 -17.27 4.46
C LYS A 27 -0.51 -16.10 4.13
N ALA A 28 -0.65 -15.20 5.08
CA ALA A 28 -1.43 -13.99 4.86
C ALA A 28 -0.65 -12.79 5.36
N ASP A 29 -0.52 -11.78 4.51
CA ASP A 29 0.11 -10.53 4.88
C ASP A 29 -0.96 -9.44 4.99
N PRO A 30 -1.02 -8.73 6.10
CA PRO A 30 -1.91 -7.58 6.21
C PRO A 30 -1.35 -6.41 5.41
N ILE A 31 -2.18 -5.82 4.57
CA ILE A 31 -1.76 -4.76 3.67
C ILE A 31 -2.70 -3.57 3.76
N TRP A 32 -2.12 -2.39 3.90
CA TRP A 32 -2.81 -1.13 3.72
C TRP A 32 -2.66 -0.65 2.28
N TYR A 33 -3.78 -0.32 1.67
CA TYR A 33 -3.85 0.24 0.33
C TYR A 33 -4.26 1.70 0.46
N PHE A 34 -3.46 2.59 -0.09
CA PHE A 34 -3.76 4.02 -0.10
C PHE A 34 -3.79 4.54 -1.53
N GLU A 35 -4.85 5.25 -1.86
CA GLU A 35 -4.92 6.01 -3.09
C GLU A 35 -4.58 7.45 -2.76
N VAL A 36 -3.56 7.98 -3.38
CA VAL A 36 -3.03 9.30 -3.10
C VAL A 36 -3.11 10.17 -4.34
N VAL A 37 -3.61 11.38 -4.17
CA VAL A 37 -3.67 12.37 -5.23
C VAL A 37 -2.71 13.49 -4.87
N GLU A 38 -1.83 13.83 -5.81
CA GLU A 38 -0.86 14.89 -5.64
C GLU A 38 -1.27 16.08 -6.49
N ASN A 39 -1.41 17.24 -5.86
CA ASN A 39 -1.75 18.51 -6.52
C ASN A 39 -3.01 18.42 -7.40
N ASN A 40 -3.94 17.56 -7.05
CA ASN A 40 -5.18 17.34 -7.80
C ASN A 40 -4.97 16.86 -9.25
N ILE A 41 -3.78 16.38 -9.57
CA ILE A 41 -3.44 15.98 -10.94
C ILE A 41 -3.02 14.52 -11.02
N SER A 42 -2.06 14.13 -10.20
CA SER A 42 -1.48 12.80 -10.27
C SER A 42 -2.10 11.86 -9.26
N LYS A 43 -2.48 10.68 -9.72
CA LYS A 43 -2.96 9.60 -8.86
C LYS A 43 -1.89 8.55 -8.73
N SER A 44 -1.70 8.08 -7.51
CA SER A 44 -0.80 6.96 -7.26
C SER A 44 -1.40 6.03 -6.23
N VAL A 45 -0.90 4.80 -6.21
CA VAL A 45 -1.30 3.79 -5.25
C VAL A 45 -0.09 3.41 -4.42
N THR A 46 -0.26 3.44 -3.12
CA THR A 46 0.78 3.02 -2.18
C THR A 46 0.26 1.84 -1.39
N LEU A 47 1.04 0.78 -1.35
CA LEU A 47 0.76 -0.41 -0.56
C LEU A 47 1.76 -0.49 0.57
N ILE A 48 1.26 -0.69 1.78
CA ILE A 48 2.11 -0.78 2.96
C ILE A 48 1.82 -2.09 3.69
N ASN A 49 2.88 -2.82 4.00
CA ASN A 49 2.76 -4.00 4.84
C ASN A 49 2.42 -3.52 6.25
N ALA A 50 1.23 -3.87 6.73
CA ALA A 50 0.73 -3.37 8.01
C ALA A 50 1.48 -3.96 9.20
N GLU A 51 2.18 -5.07 9.01
CA GLU A 51 2.96 -5.70 10.07
C GLU A 51 4.31 -5.04 10.24
N THR A 52 4.97 -4.70 9.13
CA THR A 52 6.33 -4.14 9.17
C THR A 52 6.36 -2.64 8.99
N GLY A 53 5.31 -2.04 8.45
CA GLY A 53 5.27 -0.62 8.12
C GLY A 53 6.02 -0.27 6.85
N LYS A 54 6.51 -1.26 6.12
CA LYS A 54 7.30 -1.02 4.92
C LYS A 54 6.43 -0.95 3.69
N GLU A 55 6.81 -0.10 2.76
CA GLU A 55 6.12 0.01 1.49
C GLU A 55 6.39 -1.22 0.63
N ILE A 56 5.35 -1.66 -0.07
CA ILE A 56 5.42 -2.78 -1.01
C ILE A 56 5.46 -2.20 -2.42
N PHE A 57 6.51 -2.53 -3.16
CA PHE A 57 6.66 -2.05 -4.52
C PHE A 57 6.19 -3.13 -5.48
N LEU A 58 5.32 -2.74 -6.40
CA LEU A 58 4.83 -3.61 -7.46
C LEU A 58 5.76 -3.50 -8.67
N GLN A 59 6.08 -4.63 -9.23
CA GLN A 59 6.91 -4.67 -10.43
C GLN A 59 6.06 -4.88 -11.67
#